data_018709339c5b15272dd4440a19dbaf4b
#
_entry.id   018709339c5b15272dd4440a19dbaf4b
#
_cell.length_a   1.000
_cell.length_b   1.000
_cell.length_c   1.000
_cell.angle_alpha   90.00
_cell.angle_beta   90.00
_cell.angle_gamma   90.00
#
_symmetry.space_group_name_H-M   'P 1'
#
loop_
_entity.id
_entity.type
_entity.pdbx_description
1 polymer ?
#
loop_
_entity_poly.entity_id
_entity_poly.type
_entity_poly.pdbx_seq_one_letter_code
_entity_poly.pdbx_strand_id
1 'polypeptide(L)'
;LFMLEALSDERSLLLLDEPDSHIHIAQKGKLVSFLTETDNRENVITTHSPSLTTQFDDEAIIMLSADENGNTEVVDKDKAAIVKVLTNDTWTIQDQNIFLNSNKDILLVEGWTDEAYISKALEVFHKQGKYMDLDFSYLPCNGSSNLKMMSEKFHPKKNQMMIALFDNDGAGWKSIRNVFDLDKDANKKAFGKAQKKADIWYALIPIPAG
;
A
#
# COMPACT_ATOMS: atom_id res chain seq x y z
N LEU A 1 14.54 -7.71 -21.38
CA LEU A 1 13.87 -9.02 -21.26
C LEU A 1 14.15 -9.91 -22.48
N PHE A 2 13.86 -9.45 -23.70
CA PHE A 2 14.14 -10.22 -24.94
C PHE A 2 15.62 -10.60 -25.15
N MET A 3 16.57 -9.80 -24.68
CA MET A 3 18.01 -10.16 -24.76
C MET A 3 18.39 -11.27 -23.78
N LEU A 4 17.70 -11.40 -22.67
CA LEU A 4 17.95 -12.44 -21.66
C LEU A 4 17.42 -13.81 -22.11
N GLU A 5 16.30 -13.82 -22.84
CA GLU A 5 15.73 -15.04 -23.42
C GLU A 5 16.65 -15.70 -24.46
N ALA A 6 17.37 -14.88 -25.23
CA ALA A 6 18.29 -15.34 -26.26
C ALA A 6 19.62 -15.94 -25.71
N LEU A 7 19.93 -15.73 -24.43
CA LEU A 7 21.15 -16.22 -23.78
C LEU A 7 20.93 -17.49 -22.95
N SER A 8 19.74 -18.09 -22.96
CA SER A 8 19.32 -19.07 -21.96
C SER A 8 19.26 -20.53 -22.41
N ASP A 9 19.92 -20.93 -23.49
CA ASP A 9 19.93 -22.32 -23.94
C ASP A 9 20.81 -23.27 -23.11
N GLU A 10 21.63 -22.74 -22.18
CA GLU A 10 22.48 -23.52 -21.27
C GLU A 10 22.18 -23.13 -19.81
N ARG A 11 22.53 -24.01 -18.86
CA ARG A 11 22.50 -23.71 -17.42
C ARG A 11 23.24 -22.39 -17.16
N SER A 12 22.52 -21.39 -16.72
CA SER A 12 23.06 -20.04 -16.50
C SER A 12 22.69 -19.50 -15.12
N LEU A 13 23.58 -18.72 -14.54
CA LEU A 13 23.32 -17.88 -13.37
C LEU A 13 23.09 -16.45 -13.84
N LEU A 14 21.94 -15.91 -13.55
CA LEU A 14 21.56 -14.55 -13.87
C LEU A 14 21.63 -13.67 -12.62
N LEU A 15 22.46 -12.63 -12.70
CA LEU A 15 22.59 -11.62 -11.64
C LEU A 15 21.89 -10.35 -12.07
N LEU A 16 20.88 -9.92 -11.33
CA LEU A 16 20.07 -8.75 -11.64
C LEU A 16 20.09 -7.77 -10.47
N ASP A 17 20.49 -6.56 -10.76
CA ASP A 17 20.47 -5.46 -9.80
C ASP A 17 19.27 -4.56 -10.08
N GLU A 18 18.36 -4.42 -9.09
CA GLU A 18 17.14 -3.62 -9.17
C GLU A 18 16.34 -3.80 -10.47
N PRO A 19 16.01 -5.03 -10.91
CA PRO A 19 15.42 -5.26 -12.23
C PRO A 19 14.02 -4.67 -12.38
N ASP A 20 13.40 -4.28 -11.28
CA ASP A 20 12.06 -3.72 -11.22
C ASP A 20 12.01 -2.20 -11.04
N SER A 21 13.15 -1.52 -10.97
CA SER A 21 13.27 -0.09 -10.65
C SER A 21 12.48 0.85 -11.58
N HIS A 22 12.22 0.42 -12.82
CA HIS A 22 11.45 1.19 -13.82
C HIS A 22 10.22 0.45 -14.33
N ILE A 23 9.85 -0.65 -13.67
CA ILE A 23 8.69 -1.47 -14.06
C ILE A 23 7.46 -1.03 -13.28
N HIS A 24 6.39 -0.73 -14.00
CA HIS A 24 5.11 -0.42 -13.37
C HIS A 24 4.64 -1.62 -12.52
N ILE A 25 4.08 -1.35 -11.34
CA ILE A 25 3.69 -2.37 -10.36
C ILE A 25 2.83 -3.48 -10.97
N ALA A 26 1.92 -3.16 -11.88
CA ALA A 26 1.07 -4.13 -12.57
C ALA A 26 1.84 -5.10 -13.51
N GLN A 27 3.11 -4.82 -13.81
CA GLN A 27 3.96 -5.66 -14.66
C GLN A 27 4.98 -6.46 -13.85
N LYS A 28 5.12 -6.20 -12.56
CA LYS A 28 6.08 -6.91 -11.71
C LYS A 28 5.78 -8.41 -11.60
N GLY A 29 4.49 -8.79 -11.59
CA GLY A 29 4.10 -10.21 -11.65
C GLY A 29 4.64 -10.93 -12.88
N LYS A 30 4.66 -10.28 -14.05
CA LYS A 30 5.24 -10.88 -15.27
C LYS A 30 6.76 -11.03 -15.17
N LEU A 31 7.43 -10.09 -14.48
CA LEU A 31 8.86 -10.23 -14.21
C LEU A 31 9.11 -11.44 -13.30
N VAL A 32 8.32 -11.61 -12.25
CA VAL A 32 8.44 -12.76 -11.35
C VAL A 32 8.22 -14.07 -12.09
N SER A 33 7.12 -14.21 -12.85
CA SER A 33 6.87 -15.40 -13.68
C SER A 33 8.06 -15.69 -14.61
N PHE A 34 8.60 -14.68 -15.28
CA PHE A 34 9.77 -14.85 -16.15
C PHE A 34 11.01 -15.35 -15.38
N LEU A 35 11.19 -14.90 -14.14
CA LEU A 35 12.34 -15.27 -13.31
C LEU A 35 12.19 -16.65 -12.66
N THR A 36 10.95 -17.10 -12.39
CA THR A 36 10.68 -18.34 -11.65
C THR A 36 10.31 -19.53 -12.54
N GLU A 37 9.80 -19.30 -13.76
CA GLU A 37 9.28 -20.36 -14.63
C GLU A 37 10.34 -20.99 -15.57
N THR A 38 11.63 -20.69 -15.37
CA THR A 38 12.69 -21.18 -16.25
C THR A 38 13.53 -22.25 -15.55
N ASP A 39 13.39 -23.51 -15.92
CA ASP A 39 14.02 -24.67 -15.27
C ASP A 39 15.56 -24.73 -15.36
N ASN A 40 16.17 -24.04 -16.30
CA ASN A 40 17.61 -24.12 -16.58
C ASN A 40 18.41 -22.91 -16.07
N ARG A 41 17.78 -22.03 -15.25
CA ARG A 41 18.40 -20.79 -14.84
C ARG A 41 18.26 -20.56 -13.34
N GLU A 42 19.35 -20.24 -12.70
CA GLU A 42 19.37 -19.72 -11.34
C GLU A 42 19.40 -18.19 -11.39
N ASN A 43 18.63 -17.52 -10.54
CA ASN A 43 18.56 -16.08 -10.50
C ASN A 43 18.97 -15.56 -9.13
N VAL A 44 19.83 -14.56 -9.10
CA VAL A 44 20.13 -13.75 -7.90
C VAL A 44 19.72 -12.32 -8.20
N ILE A 45 18.85 -11.77 -7.38
CA ILE A 45 18.19 -10.48 -7.61
C ILE A 45 18.42 -9.60 -6.39
N THR A 46 18.91 -8.38 -6.60
CA THR A 46 18.86 -7.36 -5.56
C THR A 46 17.63 -6.47 -5.79
N THR A 47 16.95 -6.08 -4.73
CA THR A 47 15.82 -5.15 -4.82
C THR A 47 15.55 -4.45 -3.49
N HIS A 48 15.09 -3.21 -3.57
CA HIS A 48 14.49 -2.46 -2.46
C HIS A 48 12.95 -2.37 -2.59
N SER A 49 12.37 -3.15 -3.51
CA SER A 49 10.93 -3.10 -3.78
C SER A 49 10.14 -4.05 -2.89
N PRO A 50 9.36 -3.54 -1.95
CA PRO A 50 8.47 -4.38 -1.14
C PRO A 50 7.50 -5.20 -1.98
N SER A 51 6.99 -4.60 -3.06
CA SER A 51 6.05 -5.26 -3.97
C SER A 51 6.67 -6.38 -4.82
N LEU A 52 7.97 -6.36 -5.04
CA LEU A 52 8.67 -7.49 -5.66
C LEU A 52 8.98 -8.56 -4.61
N THR A 53 9.50 -8.15 -3.45
CA THR A 53 9.83 -9.05 -2.32
C THR A 53 8.64 -9.93 -1.93
N THR A 54 7.42 -9.38 -1.91
CA THR A 54 6.21 -10.15 -1.51
C THR A 54 5.84 -11.27 -2.47
N GLN A 55 6.37 -11.30 -3.69
CA GLN A 55 6.01 -12.27 -4.72
C GLN A 55 6.91 -13.51 -4.75
N PHE A 56 7.99 -13.52 -3.97
CA PHE A 56 8.87 -14.69 -3.83
C PHE A 56 8.55 -15.46 -2.55
N ASP A 57 8.92 -16.73 -2.49
CA ASP A 57 8.81 -17.55 -1.29
C ASP A 57 9.78 -17.06 -0.20
N ASP A 58 9.44 -17.32 1.07
CA ASP A 58 10.23 -16.82 2.21
C ASP A 58 11.67 -17.34 2.18
N GLU A 59 11.86 -18.60 1.79
CA GLU A 59 13.16 -19.26 1.69
C GLU A 59 14.05 -18.68 0.58
N ALA A 60 13.46 -17.99 -0.38
CA ALA A 60 14.19 -17.35 -1.47
C ALA A 60 14.66 -15.93 -1.13
N ILE A 61 14.29 -15.39 0.06
CA ILE A 61 14.57 -14.00 0.42
C ILE A 61 15.70 -13.94 1.44
N ILE A 62 16.72 -13.17 1.13
CA ILE A 62 17.85 -12.88 2.02
C ILE A 62 17.88 -11.38 2.28
N MET A 63 17.81 -10.98 3.54
CA MET A 63 17.95 -9.59 3.93
C MET A 63 19.41 -9.27 4.26
N LEU A 64 19.93 -8.23 3.62
CA LEU A 64 21.23 -7.66 3.93
C LEU A 64 21.04 -6.33 4.69
N SER A 65 21.83 -6.12 5.72
CA SER A 65 21.88 -4.87 6.49
C SER A 65 23.32 -4.45 6.73
N ALA A 66 23.55 -3.16 6.97
CA ALA A 66 24.84 -2.68 7.44
C ALA A 66 24.88 -2.69 8.96
N ASP A 67 25.99 -3.19 9.53
CA ASP A 67 26.28 -3.08 10.97
C ASP A 67 26.69 -1.63 11.33
N GLU A 68 26.93 -1.39 12.61
CA GLU A 68 27.36 -0.06 13.12
C GLU A 68 28.71 0.40 12.55
N ASN A 69 29.51 -0.52 12.02
CA ASN A 69 30.81 -0.26 11.39
C ASN A 69 30.73 -0.13 9.87
N GLY A 70 29.54 -0.32 9.29
CA GLY A 70 29.29 -0.28 7.85
C GLY A 70 29.61 -1.60 7.13
N ASN A 71 29.84 -2.71 7.84
CA ASN A 71 29.99 -4.00 7.19
C ASN A 71 28.61 -4.59 6.86
N THR A 72 28.53 -5.29 5.74
CA THR A 72 27.31 -5.98 5.34
C THR A 72 27.15 -7.27 6.12
N GLU A 73 25.99 -7.48 6.70
CA GLU A 73 25.60 -8.73 7.38
C GLU A 73 24.28 -9.28 6.84
N VAL A 74 24.15 -10.61 6.91
CA VAL A 74 22.88 -11.28 6.63
C VAL A 74 22.03 -11.25 7.89
N VAL A 75 20.80 -10.76 7.76
CA VAL A 75 19.85 -10.65 8.87
C VAL A 75 18.75 -11.67 8.67
N ASP A 76 18.55 -12.53 9.67
CA ASP A 76 17.44 -13.49 9.70
C ASP A 76 16.15 -12.76 10.13
N LYS A 77 15.28 -12.51 9.16
CA LYS A 77 13.96 -11.91 9.36
C LYS A 77 12.95 -12.59 8.44
N ASP A 78 11.74 -12.75 8.94
CA ASP A 78 10.63 -13.17 8.10
C ASP A 78 10.25 -12.08 7.07
N LYS A 79 9.52 -12.47 6.05
CA LYS A 79 9.09 -11.58 4.96
C LYS A 79 8.34 -10.34 5.47
N ALA A 80 7.50 -10.49 6.50
CA ALA A 80 6.74 -9.38 7.06
C ALA A 80 7.66 -8.33 7.69
N ALA A 81 8.65 -8.77 8.46
CA ALA A 81 9.65 -7.89 9.06
C ALA A 81 10.56 -7.24 8.00
N ILE A 82 10.90 -7.96 6.92
CA ILE A 82 11.66 -7.41 5.79
C ILE A 82 10.87 -6.31 5.09
N VAL A 83 9.61 -6.55 4.75
CA VAL A 83 8.74 -5.55 4.12
C VAL A 83 8.58 -4.32 5.00
N LYS A 84 8.43 -4.52 6.31
CA LYS A 84 8.34 -3.45 7.28
C LYS A 84 9.59 -2.55 7.28
N VAL A 85 10.78 -3.14 7.23
CA VAL A 85 12.04 -2.41 7.10
C VAL A 85 12.14 -1.67 5.76
N LEU A 86 11.85 -2.34 4.64
CA LEU A 86 11.90 -1.74 3.30
C LEU A 86 10.95 -0.56 3.14
N THR A 87 9.87 -0.53 3.89
CA THR A 87 8.87 0.55 3.85
C THR A 87 9.02 1.54 5.00
N ASN A 88 10.07 1.41 5.79
CA ASN A 88 10.31 2.25 6.97
C ASN A 88 9.09 2.29 7.91
N ASP A 89 8.60 1.11 8.27
CA ASP A 89 7.39 0.90 9.10
C ASP A 89 6.08 1.48 8.54
N THR A 90 6.09 1.95 7.29
CA THR A 90 4.92 2.62 6.70
C THR A 90 3.94 1.63 6.05
N TRP A 91 4.41 0.43 5.68
CA TRP A 91 3.63 -0.51 4.88
C TRP A 91 3.91 -1.96 5.24
N THR A 92 2.84 -2.76 5.37
CA THR A 92 2.93 -4.21 5.62
C THR A 92 2.64 -5.01 4.34
N ILE A 93 2.90 -6.32 4.37
CA ILE A 93 2.49 -7.25 3.30
C ILE A 93 0.96 -7.20 3.11
N GLN A 94 0.21 -7.09 4.21
CA GLN A 94 -1.25 -7.01 4.16
C GLN A 94 -1.71 -5.76 3.41
N ASP A 95 -1.08 -4.62 3.66
CA ASP A 95 -1.39 -3.36 2.98
C ASP A 95 -1.17 -3.46 1.47
N GLN A 96 -0.07 -4.08 1.04
CA GLN A 96 0.21 -4.32 -0.36
C GLN A 96 -0.81 -5.27 -1.01
N ASN A 97 -1.20 -6.32 -0.31
CA ASN A 97 -2.21 -7.26 -0.79
C ASN A 97 -3.57 -6.59 -1.01
N ILE A 98 -3.94 -5.63 -0.15
CA ILE A 98 -5.15 -4.83 -0.34
C ILE A 98 -5.12 -4.10 -1.67
N PHE A 99 -4.05 -3.38 -1.98
CA PHE A 99 -3.92 -2.67 -3.25
C PHE A 99 -3.82 -3.58 -4.47
N LEU A 100 -3.10 -4.70 -4.36
CA LEU A 100 -2.84 -5.60 -5.48
C LEU A 100 -4.01 -6.52 -5.78
N ASN A 101 -4.68 -7.02 -4.75
CA ASN A 101 -5.61 -8.14 -4.89
C ASN A 101 -7.06 -7.81 -4.53
N SER A 102 -7.33 -6.75 -3.76
CA SER A 102 -8.70 -6.38 -3.43
C SER A 102 -9.49 -5.99 -4.67
N ASN A 103 -10.72 -6.50 -4.77
CA ASN A 103 -11.73 -6.05 -5.72
C ASN A 103 -12.79 -5.16 -5.08
N LYS A 104 -12.70 -4.95 -3.75
CA LYS A 104 -13.56 -4.03 -3.01
C LYS A 104 -13.02 -2.62 -3.10
N ASP A 105 -13.88 -1.66 -2.86
CA ASP A 105 -13.46 -0.28 -2.65
C ASP A 105 -12.51 -0.18 -1.46
N ILE A 106 -11.61 0.79 -1.47
CA ILE A 106 -10.56 0.93 -0.47
C ILE A 106 -10.88 2.12 0.43
N LEU A 107 -10.88 1.88 1.73
CA LEU A 107 -10.99 2.94 2.74
C LEU A 107 -9.67 3.07 3.49
N LEU A 108 -8.94 4.15 3.21
CA LEU A 108 -7.76 4.57 3.96
C LEU A 108 -8.23 5.31 5.22
N VAL A 109 -7.71 4.93 6.37
CA VAL A 109 -8.05 5.53 7.67
C VAL A 109 -6.77 5.89 8.45
N GLU A 110 -6.84 6.81 9.40
CA GLU A 110 -5.66 7.22 10.15
C GLU A 110 -5.10 6.11 11.03
N GLY A 111 -5.96 5.35 11.68
CA GLY A 111 -5.57 4.31 12.62
C GLY A 111 -6.40 3.04 12.57
N TRP A 112 -5.90 1.99 13.23
CA TRP A 112 -6.60 0.70 13.35
C TRP A 112 -7.92 0.84 14.15
N THR A 113 -8.01 1.83 15.02
CA THR A 113 -9.23 2.14 15.79
C THR A 113 -10.36 2.58 14.88
N ASP A 114 -10.05 3.39 13.86
CA ASP A 114 -11.03 3.88 12.88
C ASP A 114 -11.56 2.72 12.05
N GLU A 115 -10.66 1.84 11.59
CA GLU A 115 -11.04 0.59 10.94
C GLU A 115 -12.00 -0.23 11.81
N ALA A 116 -11.64 -0.45 13.07
CA ALA A 116 -12.44 -1.26 14.00
C ALA A 116 -13.85 -0.65 14.22
N TYR A 117 -13.94 0.66 14.40
CA TYR A 117 -15.23 1.32 14.60
C TYR A 117 -16.08 1.35 13.33
N ILE A 118 -15.49 1.68 12.19
CA ILE A 118 -16.23 1.81 10.92
C ILE A 118 -16.69 0.44 10.44
N SER A 119 -15.82 -0.58 10.47
CA SER A 119 -16.17 -1.94 10.07
C SER A 119 -17.28 -2.51 10.96
N LYS A 120 -17.21 -2.25 12.27
CA LYS A 120 -18.25 -2.68 13.20
C LYS A 120 -19.57 -1.96 13.00
N ALA A 121 -19.52 -0.65 12.73
CA ALA A 121 -20.71 0.11 12.41
C ALA A 121 -21.40 -0.40 11.14
N LEU A 122 -20.63 -0.65 10.08
CA LEU A 122 -21.17 -1.21 8.83
C LEU A 122 -21.76 -2.60 9.05
N GLU A 123 -21.12 -3.49 9.82
CA GLU A 123 -21.69 -4.79 10.19
C GLU A 123 -23.09 -4.66 10.83
N VAL A 124 -23.23 -3.70 11.76
CA VAL A 124 -24.53 -3.43 12.43
C VAL A 124 -25.56 -2.92 11.43
N PHE A 125 -25.19 -1.99 10.56
CA PHE A 125 -26.11 -1.46 9.55
C PHE A 125 -26.50 -2.51 8.52
N HIS A 126 -25.57 -3.36 8.07
CA HIS A 126 -25.88 -4.46 7.16
C HIS A 126 -26.87 -5.45 7.76
N LYS A 127 -26.76 -5.77 9.06
CA LYS A 127 -27.77 -6.59 9.78
C LYS A 127 -29.16 -5.95 9.77
N GLN A 128 -29.25 -4.64 9.61
CA GLN A 128 -30.50 -3.89 9.49
C GLN A 128 -30.95 -3.68 8.02
N GLY A 129 -30.24 -4.26 7.05
CA GLY A 129 -30.51 -4.07 5.62
C GLY A 129 -30.14 -2.68 5.09
N LYS A 130 -29.30 -1.93 5.80
CA LYS A 130 -28.86 -0.58 5.42
C LYS A 130 -27.46 -0.58 4.85
N TYR A 131 -27.18 0.30 3.88
CA TYR A 131 -25.87 0.51 3.28
C TYR A 131 -25.21 -0.77 2.75
N MET A 132 -26.03 -1.65 2.18
CA MET A 132 -25.59 -2.97 1.67
C MET A 132 -24.63 -2.86 0.47
N ASP A 133 -24.58 -1.71 -0.16
CA ASP A 133 -23.68 -1.35 -1.26
C ASP A 133 -22.30 -0.89 -0.80
N LEU A 134 -22.12 -0.61 0.49
CA LEU A 134 -20.83 -0.22 1.05
C LEU A 134 -20.08 -1.45 1.57
N ASP A 135 -19.01 -1.81 0.88
CA ASP A 135 -18.10 -2.89 1.31
C ASP A 135 -16.66 -2.51 0.99
N PHE A 136 -15.84 -2.35 2.02
CA PHE A 136 -14.49 -1.82 1.91
C PHE A 136 -13.41 -2.83 2.30
N SER A 137 -12.27 -2.72 1.63
CA SER A 137 -10.99 -3.14 2.19
C SER A 137 -10.39 -1.96 2.94
N TYR A 138 -10.11 -2.16 4.22
CA TYR A 138 -9.59 -1.11 5.09
C TYR A 138 -8.08 -1.09 5.08
N LEU A 139 -7.50 0.11 5.12
CA LEU A 139 -6.06 0.31 5.23
C LEU A 139 -5.75 1.37 6.29
N PRO A 140 -5.42 0.96 7.52
CA PRO A 140 -4.95 1.88 8.56
C PRO A 140 -3.53 2.35 8.24
N CYS A 141 -3.34 3.66 8.19
CA CYS A 141 -2.11 4.29 7.68
C CYS A 141 -1.14 4.77 8.76
N ASN A 142 -1.45 4.56 10.04
CA ASN A 142 -0.65 5.04 11.18
C ASN A 142 -0.43 6.57 11.18
N GLY A 143 -1.52 7.32 11.03
CA GLY A 143 -1.57 8.76 11.15
C GLY A 143 -1.81 9.52 9.84
N SER A 144 -2.26 10.78 9.98
CA SER A 144 -2.69 11.63 8.86
C SER A 144 -1.61 11.90 7.80
N SER A 145 -0.36 11.99 8.19
CA SER A 145 0.76 12.22 7.25
C SER A 145 1.00 11.03 6.33
N ASN A 146 0.96 9.82 6.90
CA ASN A 146 1.09 8.58 6.12
C ASN A 146 -0.14 8.35 5.25
N LEU A 147 -1.34 8.57 5.78
CA LEU A 147 -2.59 8.48 5.02
C LEU A 147 -2.55 9.40 3.81
N LYS A 148 -2.10 10.66 3.98
CA LYS A 148 -1.91 11.59 2.89
C LYS A 148 -0.92 11.07 1.86
N MET A 149 0.26 10.63 2.30
CA MET A 149 1.29 10.08 1.41
C MET A 149 0.76 8.88 0.61
N MET A 150 0.05 7.96 1.26
CA MET A 150 -0.54 6.78 0.62
C MET A 150 -1.58 7.20 -0.42
N SER A 151 -2.48 8.13 -0.08
CA SER A 151 -3.49 8.63 -1.00
C SER A 151 -2.91 9.38 -2.21
N GLU A 152 -1.73 9.96 -2.10
CA GLU A 152 -1.07 10.66 -3.20
C GLU A 152 -0.28 9.73 -4.13
N LYS A 153 0.19 8.59 -3.61
CA LYS A 153 1.06 7.64 -4.35
C LYS A 153 0.30 6.49 -4.99
N PHE A 154 -0.82 6.08 -4.41
CA PHE A 154 -1.57 4.91 -4.85
C PHE A 154 -2.85 5.32 -5.55
N HIS A 155 -3.18 4.58 -6.59
CA HIS A 155 -4.39 4.78 -7.38
C HIS A 155 -5.23 3.51 -7.35
N PRO A 156 -6.56 3.63 -7.21
CA PRO A 156 -7.45 2.48 -7.28
C PRO A 156 -7.39 1.84 -8.67
N LYS A 157 -7.80 0.58 -8.75
CA LYS A 157 -8.01 -0.10 -10.02
C LYS A 157 -9.15 0.56 -10.79
N LYS A 158 -9.26 0.26 -12.08
CA LYS A 158 -10.42 0.66 -12.88
C LYS A 158 -11.71 0.13 -12.24
N ASN A 159 -12.69 1.01 -12.04
CA ASN A 159 -13.97 0.72 -11.38
C ASN A 159 -13.88 0.43 -9.86
N GLN A 160 -12.81 0.78 -9.22
CA GLN A 160 -12.64 0.73 -7.77
C GLN A 160 -12.61 2.15 -7.23
N MET A 161 -13.31 2.41 -6.15
CA MET A 161 -13.26 3.69 -5.43
C MET A 161 -12.19 3.61 -4.33
N MET A 162 -11.49 4.71 -4.11
CA MET A 162 -10.62 4.88 -2.95
C MET A 162 -11.04 6.14 -2.18
N ILE A 163 -11.19 5.98 -0.86
CA ILE A 163 -11.56 7.07 0.04
C ILE A 163 -10.46 7.22 1.08
N ALA A 164 -9.92 8.42 1.21
CA ALA A 164 -9.01 8.81 2.28
C ALA A 164 -9.81 9.56 3.35
N LEU A 165 -10.00 8.93 4.50
CA LEU A 165 -10.81 9.43 5.61
C LEU A 165 -9.91 9.89 6.74
N PHE A 166 -9.88 11.20 6.98
CA PHE A 166 -9.07 11.85 8.00
C PHE A 166 -9.88 12.18 9.24
N ASP A 167 -9.22 12.23 10.39
CA ASP A 167 -9.79 12.76 11.61
C ASP A 167 -10.11 14.24 11.45
N ASN A 168 -11.21 14.67 12.04
CA ASN A 168 -11.62 16.07 11.99
C ASN A 168 -10.95 16.89 13.10
N ASP A 169 -9.63 16.84 13.12
CA ASP A 169 -8.76 17.53 14.07
C ASP A 169 -7.74 18.43 13.36
N GLY A 170 -6.82 19.03 14.11
CA GLY A 170 -5.81 19.93 13.57
C GLY A 170 -4.83 19.27 12.61
N ALA A 171 -4.52 17.98 12.81
CA ALA A 171 -3.58 17.22 11.98
C ALA A 171 -4.24 16.78 10.66
N GLY A 172 -5.46 16.25 10.73
CA GLY A 172 -6.26 15.90 9.56
C GLY A 172 -6.50 17.12 8.67
N TRP A 173 -6.93 18.23 9.23
CA TRP A 173 -7.10 19.48 8.51
C TRP A 173 -5.83 19.98 7.82
N LYS A 174 -4.70 19.94 8.50
CA LYS A 174 -3.40 20.32 7.92
C LYS A 174 -3.03 19.43 6.74
N SER A 175 -3.34 18.16 6.82
CA SER A 175 -3.00 17.17 5.79
C SER A 175 -3.80 17.37 4.50
N ILE A 176 -5.08 17.77 4.61
CA ILE A 176 -5.98 17.85 3.44
C ILE A 176 -6.31 19.29 3.01
N ARG A 177 -5.77 20.31 3.68
CA ARG A 177 -6.08 21.73 3.37
C ARG A 177 -5.89 22.14 1.91
N ASN A 178 -5.03 21.44 1.17
CA ASN A 178 -4.80 21.70 -0.25
C ASN A 178 -5.82 20.98 -1.16
N VAL A 179 -6.60 20.09 -0.61
CA VAL A 179 -7.65 19.34 -1.30
C VAL A 179 -8.99 20.03 -1.14
N PHE A 180 -9.26 20.55 0.05
CA PHE A 180 -10.45 21.36 0.33
C PHE A 180 -10.09 22.83 0.18
N ASP A 181 -10.92 23.56 -0.56
CA ASP A 181 -10.88 25.02 -0.60
C ASP A 181 -11.43 25.52 0.77
N LEU A 182 -10.50 25.72 1.70
CA LEU A 182 -10.81 26.06 3.07
C LEU A 182 -11.06 27.56 3.15
N ASP A 183 -12.32 27.95 3.17
CA ASP A 183 -12.72 29.21 3.74
C ASP A 183 -12.34 29.21 5.22
N LYS A 184 -11.39 30.09 5.59
CA LYS A 184 -10.63 30.03 6.84
C LYS A 184 -11.47 30.04 8.13
N ASP A 185 -12.73 30.40 8.06
CA ASP A 185 -13.58 30.63 9.23
C ASP A 185 -14.80 29.71 9.37
N ALA A 186 -15.19 28.98 8.36
CA ALA A 186 -16.51 28.36 8.35
C ALA A 186 -16.57 26.96 8.95
N ASN A 187 -15.46 26.25 9.22
CA ASN A 187 -15.64 24.82 9.11
C ASN A 187 -14.95 23.88 10.07
N LYS A 188 -14.39 24.32 11.16
CA LYS A 188 -14.02 23.38 12.23
C LYS A 188 -15.22 22.64 12.83
N LYS A 189 -16.44 23.09 12.53
CA LYS A 189 -17.69 22.47 12.98
C LYS A 189 -18.53 21.86 11.85
N ALA A 190 -18.10 21.98 10.61
CA ALA A 190 -18.86 21.41 9.51
C ALA A 190 -18.57 19.91 9.38
N PHE A 191 -19.63 19.15 9.07
CA PHE A 191 -19.52 17.77 8.62
C PHE A 191 -18.42 17.64 7.57
N GLY A 192 -17.66 16.56 7.65
CA GLY A 192 -16.64 16.28 6.66
C GLY A 192 -17.21 16.37 5.25
N LYS A 193 -16.65 17.26 4.45
CA LYS A 193 -16.98 17.32 3.02
C LYS A 193 -16.13 16.29 2.31
N ALA A 194 -16.77 15.40 1.57
CA ALA A 194 -16.07 14.56 0.62
C ALA A 194 -15.76 15.39 -0.63
N GLN A 195 -14.52 15.39 -1.07
CA GLN A 195 -14.11 16.07 -2.31
C GLN A 195 -13.25 15.11 -3.13
N LYS A 196 -13.59 14.96 -4.40
CA LYS A 196 -12.84 14.09 -5.31
C LYS A 196 -11.64 14.83 -5.89
N LYS A 197 -10.46 14.19 -5.82
CA LYS A 197 -9.25 14.64 -6.49
C LYS A 197 -8.65 13.44 -7.23
N ALA A 198 -8.51 13.55 -8.54
CA ALA A 198 -8.19 12.41 -9.40
C ALA A 198 -9.16 11.23 -9.16
N ASP A 199 -8.66 10.07 -8.75
CA ASP A 199 -9.48 8.87 -8.54
C ASP A 199 -9.80 8.61 -7.06
N ILE A 200 -9.51 9.58 -6.19
CA ILE A 200 -9.62 9.44 -4.73
C ILE A 200 -10.60 10.44 -4.17
N TRP A 201 -11.44 9.97 -3.27
CA TRP A 201 -12.26 10.83 -2.43
C TRP A 201 -11.54 11.13 -1.12
N TYR A 202 -11.55 12.39 -0.73
CA TYR A 202 -11.03 12.86 0.55
C TYR A 202 -12.20 13.29 1.43
N ALA A 203 -12.22 12.82 2.66
CA ALA A 203 -13.26 13.16 3.62
C ALA A 203 -12.67 13.33 5.02
N LEU A 204 -13.38 14.10 5.84
CA LEU A 204 -13.16 14.21 7.27
C LEU A 204 -14.24 13.43 8.01
N ILE A 205 -13.90 12.80 9.12
CA ILE A 205 -14.88 12.19 10.02
C ILE A 205 -15.82 13.28 10.52
N PRO A 206 -17.15 13.13 10.37
CA PRO A 206 -18.08 14.13 10.84
C PRO A 206 -18.01 14.30 12.35
N ILE A 207 -18.02 15.55 12.82
CA ILE A 207 -18.17 15.84 14.25
C ILE A 207 -19.67 15.75 14.56
N PRO A 208 -20.10 14.95 15.55
CA PRO A 208 -21.48 14.89 15.95
C PRO A 208 -22.02 16.28 16.32
N ALA A 209 -23.23 16.61 15.86
CA ALA A 209 -23.92 17.78 16.35
C ALA A 209 -24.22 17.58 17.85
N GLY A 210 -23.65 18.46 18.69
CA GLY A 210 -23.90 18.44 20.15
C GLY A 210 -25.32 18.94 20.49
#